data_e871baec870a5881889661a87a64207d
#
_entry.id   e871baec870a5881889661a87a64207d
#
_cell.length_a   1.000
_cell.length_b   1.000
_cell.length_c   1.000
_cell.angle_alpha   90.00
_cell.angle_beta   90.00
_cell.angle_gamma   90.00
#
_symmetry.space_group_name_H-M   'P 1'
#
loop_
_entity.id
_entity.type
_entity.pdbx_description
1 polymer ?
#
loop_
_entity_poly.entity_id
_entity_poly.type
_entity_poly.pdbx_seq_one_letter_code
_entity_poly.pdbx_strand_id
1 'polypeptide(L)'
;LRGGSHLLLEVEVQAVIDEYLEALVGSARDELRSERIRYRSLSKTETSVGVTIPDAADREKALELLRGVDAGAEISVEGDRIIIEMTEAQKIERRVSAVQQSIEIIRRRIDETGVREPTIQRQGDDRIIVQLPGIDDPERVKDLLGQTAKMSFHLVDIQNSVEEALAGRVPPGSMLL
;
A
#
# COMPACT_ATOMS: atom_id res chain seq x y z
N LEU A 1 27.80 27.75 18.51
CA LEU A 1 26.78 27.23 17.61
C LEU A 1 27.07 25.75 17.46
N ARG A 2 26.22 24.88 18.01
CA ARG A 2 26.33 23.43 17.76
C ARG A 2 25.71 23.17 16.37
N GLY A 3 26.43 22.45 15.50
CA GLY A 3 25.96 22.01 14.23
C GLY A 3 24.73 21.11 14.39
N GLY A 4 24.06 20.80 13.29
CA GLY A 4 22.93 19.90 13.29
C GLY A 4 22.58 19.48 11.86
N SER A 5 21.95 18.33 11.71
CA SER A 5 21.48 17.82 10.42
C SER A 5 20.09 18.35 10.11
N HIS A 6 19.88 18.77 8.86
CA HIS A 6 18.60 19.17 8.32
C HIS A 6 18.29 18.26 7.12
N LEU A 7 17.18 17.55 7.21
CA LEU A 7 16.72 16.64 6.15
C LEU A 7 15.34 17.04 5.68
N LEU A 8 15.15 16.95 4.38
CA LEU A 8 13.83 17.00 3.76
C LEU A 8 13.54 15.61 3.19
N LEU A 9 12.49 14.98 3.71
CA LEU A 9 12.05 13.66 3.30
C LEU A 9 10.77 13.80 2.50
N GLU A 10 10.62 13.01 1.46
CA GLU A 10 9.41 12.89 0.65
C GLU A 10 8.75 11.55 0.92
N VAL A 11 7.43 11.56 1.10
CA VAL A 11 6.64 10.35 1.30
C VAL A 11 6.15 9.86 -0.06
N GLU A 12 6.46 8.64 -0.41
CA GLU A 12 6.00 7.99 -1.65
C GLU A 12 4.51 7.64 -1.55
N VAL A 13 3.66 8.64 -1.65
CA VAL A 13 2.19 8.49 -1.53
C VAL A 13 1.64 7.53 -2.58
N GLN A 14 2.23 7.51 -3.79
CA GLN A 14 1.78 6.61 -4.84
C GLN A 14 1.94 5.14 -4.46
N ALA A 15 2.99 4.78 -3.75
CA ALA A 15 3.18 3.41 -3.25
C ALA A 15 2.05 2.98 -2.29
N VAL A 16 1.57 3.90 -1.45
CA VAL A 16 0.44 3.65 -0.54
C VAL A 16 -0.88 3.47 -1.30
N ILE A 17 -1.10 4.25 -2.35
CA ILE A 17 -2.27 4.12 -3.24
C ILE A 17 -2.20 2.78 -3.98
N ASP A 18 -1.05 2.41 -4.51
CA ASP A 18 -0.85 1.15 -5.22
C ASP A 18 -1.10 -0.06 -4.33
N GLU A 19 -0.63 -0.05 -3.09
CA GLU A 19 -0.88 -1.12 -2.13
C GLU A 19 -2.37 -1.25 -1.78
N TYR A 20 -3.06 -0.12 -1.63
CA TYR A 20 -4.51 -0.13 -1.43
C TYR A 20 -5.26 -0.72 -2.63
N LEU A 21 -4.92 -0.31 -3.86
CA LEU A 21 -5.57 -0.82 -5.06
C LEU A 21 -5.29 -2.32 -5.26
N GLU A 22 -4.10 -2.82 -4.86
CA GLU A 22 -3.82 -4.26 -4.85
C GLU A 22 -4.68 -5.02 -3.86
N ALA A 23 -4.85 -4.48 -2.66
CA ALA A 23 -5.76 -5.05 -1.66
C ALA A 23 -7.21 -5.05 -2.18
N LEU A 24 -7.64 -3.98 -2.84
CA LEU A 24 -8.96 -3.85 -3.44
C LEU A 24 -9.19 -4.90 -4.55
N VAL A 25 -8.18 -5.15 -5.41
CA VAL A 25 -8.20 -6.24 -6.40
C VAL A 25 -8.36 -7.60 -5.71
N GLY A 26 -7.65 -7.82 -4.59
CA GLY A 26 -7.78 -9.04 -3.79
C GLY A 26 -9.20 -9.22 -3.27
N SER A 27 -9.73 -8.21 -2.59
CA SER A 27 -11.08 -8.23 -2.03
C SER A 27 -12.17 -8.43 -3.10
N ALA A 28 -12.06 -7.70 -4.22
CA ALA A 28 -12.99 -7.86 -5.34
C ALA A 28 -12.97 -9.29 -5.93
N ARG A 29 -11.77 -9.88 -6.00
CA ARG A 29 -11.59 -11.27 -6.46
C ARG A 29 -12.27 -12.26 -5.52
N ASP A 30 -12.07 -12.09 -4.22
CA ASP A 30 -12.58 -12.99 -3.21
C ASP A 30 -14.12 -12.93 -3.15
N GLU A 31 -14.71 -11.73 -3.21
CA GLU A 31 -16.15 -11.54 -3.26
C GLU A 31 -16.78 -12.19 -4.51
N LEU A 32 -16.22 -11.93 -5.68
CA LEU A 32 -16.75 -12.51 -6.93
C LEU A 32 -16.62 -14.03 -6.96
N ARG A 33 -15.53 -14.59 -6.39
CA ARG A 33 -15.35 -16.05 -6.30
C ARG A 33 -16.27 -16.71 -5.29
N SER A 34 -16.49 -16.09 -4.13
CA SER A 34 -17.37 -16.62 -3.09
C SER A 34 -18.80 -16.84 -3.63
N GLU A 35 -19.26 -15.91 -4.46
CA GLU A 35 -20.56 -15.93 -5.11
C GLU A 35 -20.57 -16.64 -6.49
N ARG A 36 -19.43 -17.24 -6.87
CA ARG A 36 -19.24 -17.99 -8.13
C ARG A 36 -19.51 -17.17 -9.40
N ILE A 37 -19.32 -15.85 -9.33
CA ILE A 37 -19.46 -14.96 -10.48
C ILE A 37 -18.25 -15.10 -11.38
N ARG A 38 -18.46 -15.34 -12.66
CA ARG A 38 -17.40 -15.41 -13.66
C ARG A 38 -16.97 -14.00 -14.07
N TYR A 39 -15.68 -13.73 -14.01
CA TYR A 39 -15.13 -12.44 -14.39
C TYR A 39 -13.91 -12.59 -15.29
N ARG A 40 -13.55 -11.51 -15.98
CA ARG A 40 -12.32 -11.37 -16.79
C ARG A 40 -11.66 -10.04 -16.48
N SER A 41 -10.39 -9.92 -16.85
CA SER A 41 -9.64 -8.65 -16.84
C SER A 41 -9.74 -7.86 -15.52
N LEU A 42 -9.68 -8.57 -14.37
CA LEU A 42 -9.61 -7.91 -13.08
C LEU A 42 -8.19 -7.32 -12.91
N SER A 43 -8.08 -6.01 -12.97
CA SER A 43 -6.80 -5.29 -12.92
C SER A 43 -6.95 -3.91 -12.30
N LYS A 44 -5.85 -3.39 -11.76
CA LYS A 44 -5.77 -2.01 -11.28
C LYS A 44 -5.18 -1.08 -12.35
N THR A 45 -5.49 0.20 -12.23
CA THR A 45 -4.82 1.33 -12.86
C THR A 45 -4.11 2.16 -11.78
N GLU A 46 -3.76 3.41 -12.02
CA GLU A 46 -3.17 4.31 -11.02
C GLU A 46 -4.16 4.74 -9.94
N THR A 47 -5.46 4.76 -10.21
CA THR A 47 -6.49 5.29 -9.30
C THR A 47 -7.74 4.43 -9.20
N SER A 48 -7.84 3.33 -9.94
CA SER A 48 -9.04 2.52 -10.04
C SER A 48 -8.75 1.03 -10.16
N VAL A 49 -9.79 0.22 -9.92
CA VAL A 49 -9.82 -1.22 -10.20
C VAL A 49 -10.96 -1.49 -11.17
N GLY A 50 -10.65 -2.17 -12.27
CA GLY A 50 -11.63 -2.55 -13.28
C GLY A 50 -11.79 -4.07 -13.36
N VAL A 51 -13.03 -4.52 -13.54
CA VAL A 51 -13.38 -5.94 -13.77
C VAL A 51 -14.44 -6.07 -14.85
N THR A 52 -14.31 -7.07 -15.70
CA THR A 52 -15.29 -7.37 -16.75
C THR A 52 -16.18 -8.55 -16.32
N ILE A 53 -17.51 -8.37 -16.35
CA ILE A 53 -18.52 -9.38 -16.07
C ILE A 53 -19.24 -9.74 -17.37
N PRO A 54 -18.83 -10.83 -18.04
CA PRO A 54 -19.36 -11.19 -19.36
C PRO A 54 -20.86 -11.53 -19.34
N ASP A 55 -21.30 -12.23 -18.28
CA ASP A 55 -22.68 -12.64 -18.15
C ASP A 55 -23.55 -11.47 -17.66
N ALA A 56 -24.56 -11.11 -18.48
CA ALA A 56 -25.45 -10.01 -18.14
C ALA A 56 -26.32 -10.31 -16.91
N ALA A 57 -26.62 -11.60 -16.65
CA ALA A 57 -27.40 -12.00 -15.48
C ALA A 57 -26.64 -11.79 -14.14
N ASP A 58 -25.32 -11.86 -14.18
CA ASP A 58 -24.47 -11.70 -12.99
C ASP A 58 -24.09 -10.25 -12.70
N ARG A 59 -24.28 -9.32 -13.65
CA ARG A 59 -23.76 -7.93 -13.54
C ARG A 59 -24.35 -7.16 -12.37
N GLU A 60 -25.65 -7.25 -12.17
CA GLU A 60 -26.32 -6.52 -11.08
C GLU A 60 -25.83 -7.03 -9.71
N LYS A 61 -25.75 -8.33 -9.55
CA LYS A 61 -25.23 -8.97 -8.35
C LYS A 61 -23.75 -8.61 -8.11
N ALA A 62 -22.93 -8.66 -9.17
CA ALA A 62 -21.53 -8.26 -9.10
C ALA A 62 -21.37 -6.80 -8.69
N LEU A 63 -22.19 -5.89 -9.23
CA LEU A 63 -22.19 -4.48 -8.88
C LEU A 63 -22.52 -4.26 -7.40
N GLU A 64 -23.52 -4.97 -6.87
CA GLU A 64 -23.91 -4.89 -5.46
C GLU A 64 -22.78 -5.37 -4.54
N LEU A 65 -22.16 -6.51 -4.84
CA LEU A 65 -21.03 -7.05 -4.11
C LEU A 65 -19.84 -6.07 -4.11
N LEU A 66 -19.49 -5.55 -5.27
CA LEU A 66 -18.35 -4.65 -5.42
C LEU A 66 -18.57 -3.29 -4.73
N ARG A 67 -19.82 -2.83 -4.59
CA ARG A 67 -20.15 -1.67 -3.73
C ARG A 67 -19.86 -1.93 -2.26
N GLY A 68 -20.00 -3.18 -1.82
CA GLY A 68 -19.68 -3.59 -0.46
C GLY A 68 -18.19 -3.64 -0.15
N VAL A 69 -17.34 -3.77 -1.17
CA VAL A 69 -15.88 -3.89 -0.99
C VAL A 69 -15.27 -2.57 -0.52
N ASP A 70 -15.72 -1.43 -1.06
CA ASP A 70 -15.33 -0.10 -0.61
C ASP A 70 -16.50 0.89 -0.77
N ALA A 71 -17.16 1.17 0.35
CA ALA A 71 -18.30 2.09 0.38
C ALA A 71 -17.94 3.55 0.08
N GLY A 72 -16.66 3.91 0.14
CA GLY A 72 -16.17 5.27 -0.11
C GLY A 72 -15.74 5.51 -1.56
N ALA A 73 -15.62 4.45 -2.37
CA ALA A 73 -15.22 4.55 -3.76
C ALA A 73 -16.41 4.89 -4.68
N GLU A 74 -16.11 5.53 -5.79
CA GLU A 74 -17.08 5.71 -6.88
C GLU A 74 -17.11 4.48 -7.76
N ILE A 75 -18.33 3.99 -8.08
CA ILE A 75 -18.51 2.85 -8.97
C ILE A 75 -19.24 3.30 -10.22
N SER A 76 -18.64 3.02 -11.36
CA SER A 76 -19.23 3.21 -12.68
C SER A 76 -19.32 1.89 -13.45
N VAL A 77 -20.23 1.83 -14.40
CA VAL A 77 -20.45 0.66 -15.27
C VAL A 77 -20.35 1.10 -16.71
N GLU A 78 -19.42 0.50 -17.44
CA GLU A 78 -19.19 0.74 -18.87
C GLU A 78 -19.42 -0.58 -19.64
N GLY A 79 -20.64 -0.77 -20.15
CA GLY A 79 -21.02 -1.99 -20.84
C GLY A 79 -21.01 -3.23 -19.93
N ASP A 80 -20.03 -4.09 -20.08
CA ASP A 80 -19.79 -5.27 -19.24
C ASP A 80 -18.68 -5.07 -18.20
N ARG A 81 -18.06 -3.88 -18.16
CA ARG A 81 -17.00 -3.52 -17.25
C ARG A 81 -17.52 -2.71 -16.07
N ILE A 82 -17.17 -3.11 -14.87
CA ILE A 82 -17.40 -2.38 -13.63
C ILE A 82 -16.06 -1.77 -13.22
N ILE A 83 -16.07 -0.47 -12.88
CA ILE A 83 -14.90 0.29 -12.48
C ILE A 83 -15.15 0.83 -11.07
N ILE A 84 -14.23 0.56 -10.15
CA ILE A 84 -14.20 1.08 -8.79
C ILE A 84 -13.10 2.13 -8.77
N GLU A 85 -13.44 3.39 -8.62
CA GLU A 85 -12.51 4.51 -8.66
C GLU A 85 -12.39 5.19 -7.30
N MET A 86 -11.16 5.51 -6.91
CA MET A 86 -10.91 6.29 -5.70
C MET A 86 -11.41 7.73 -5.86
N THR A 87 -12.20 8.20 -4.90
CA THR A 87 -12.58 9.61 -4.83
C THR A 87 -11.39 10.51 -4.47
N GLU A 88 -11.46 11.78 -4.84
CA GLU A 88 -10.45 12.78 -4.43
C GLU A 88 -10.33 12.87 -2.90
N ALA A 89 -11.45 12.73 -2.19
CA ALA A 89 -11.45 12.69 -0.73
C ALA A 89 -10.63 11.52 -0.18
N GLN A 90 -10.78 10.32 -0.74
CA GLN A 90 -10.00 9.16 -0.35
C GLN A 90 -8.50 9.32 -0.65
N LYS A 91 -8.16 9.90 -1.80
CA LYS A 91 -6.77 10.17 -2.17
C LYS A 91 -6.11 11.14 -1.18
N ILE A 92 -6.81 12.22 -0.82
CA ILE A 92 -6.35 13.20 0.17
C ILE A 92 -6.20 12.55 1.55
N GLU A 93 -7.19 11.79 2.00
CA GLU A 93 -7.15 11.11 3.30
C GLU A 93 -5.96 10.15 3.39
N ARG A 94 -5.73 9.33 2.37
CA ARG A 94 -4.59 8.40 2.34
C ARG A 94 -3.25 9.11 2.34
N ARG A 95 -3.14 10.21 1.59
CA ARG A 95 -1.94 11.07 1.62
C ARG A 95 -1.68 11.61 3.01
N VAL A 96 -2.68 12.18 3.64
CA VAL A 96 -2.57 12.73 5.00
C VAL A 96 -2.18 11.65 6.00
N SER A 97 -2.85 10.49 5.95
CA SER A 97 -2.53 9.34 6.79
C SER A 97 -1.11 8.83 6.59
N ALA A 98 -0.66 8.70 5.34
CA ALA A 98 0.69 8.24 5.01
C ALA A 98 1.76 9.17 5.58
N VAL A 99 1.60 10.48 5.42
CA VAL A 99 2.52 11.48 5.98
C VAL A 99 2.52 11.44 7.51
N GLN A 100 1.35 11.33 8.13
CA GLN A 100 1.23 11.24 9.58
C GLN A 100 1.91 9.98 10.13
N GLN A 101 1.69 8.83 9.52
CA GLN A 101 2.35 7.57 9.91
C GLN A 101 3.86 7.65 9.71
N SER A 102 4.33 8.28 8.63
CA SER A 102 5.75 8.49 8.39
C SER A 102 6.37 9.37 9.48
N ILE A 103 5.70 10.43 9.92
CA ILE A 103 6.15 11.27 11.04
C ILE A 103 6.29 10.45 12.33
N GLU A 104 5.31 9.60 12.64
CA GLU A 104 5.35 8.72 13.82
C GLU A 104 6.53 7.72 13.76
N ILE A 105 6.76 7.12 12.59
CA ILE A 105 7.88 6.19 12.38
C ILE A 105 9.21 6.92 12.54
N ILE A 106 9.37 8.10 11.90
CA ILE A 106 10.57 8.93 12.00
C ILE A 106 10.83 9.31 13.46
N ARG A 107 9.81 9.78 14.18
CA ARG A 107 9.92 10.14 15.59
C ARG A 107 10.44 8.98 16.43
N ARG A 108 9.82 7.80 16.29
CA ARG A 108 10.24 6.60 17.03
C ARG A 108 11.69 6.23 16.77
N ARG A 109 12.12 6.25 15.51
CA ARG A 109 13.51 5.93 15.12
C ARG A 109 14.52 6.96 15.66
N ILE A 110 14.14 8.24 15.66
CA ILE A 110 14.99 9.30 16.19
C ILE A 110 15.09 9.21 17.72
N ASP A 111 14.00 8.91 18.42
CA ASP A 111 13.98 8.73 19.87
C ASP A 111 14.93 7.61 20.32
N GLU A 112 15.04 6.52 19.55
CA GLU A 112 15.98 5.42 19.79
C GLU A 112 17.45 5.86 19.72
N THR A 113 17.75 6.95 19.01
CA THR A 113 19.12 7.49 18.91
C THR A 113 19.52 8.38 20.08
N GLY A 114 18.57 8.74 20.94
CA GLY A 114 18.80 9.62 22.08
C GLY A 114 19.02 11.09 21.72
N VAL A 115 18.67 11.51 20.49
CA VAL A 115 18.72 12.93 20.08
C VAL A 115 17.76 13.74 20.93
N ARG A 116 18.27 14.83 21.48
CA ARG A 116 17.46 15.75 22.29
C ARG A 116 16.79 16.80 21.40
N GLU A 117 15.51 17.02 21.63
CA GLU A 117 14.69 18.05 20.99
C GLU A 117 14.73 18.04 19.45
N PRO A 118 14.43 16.89 18.80
CA PRO A 118 14.32 16.85 17.35
C PRO A 118 13.09 17.66 16.91
N THR A 119 13.23 18.37 15.80
CA THR A 119 12.07 18.99 15.13
C THR A 119 11.64 18.12 13.95
N ILE A 120 10.41 17.63 13.98
CA ILE A 120 9.82 16.81 12.90
C ILE A 120 8.50 17.44 12.53
N GLN A 121 8.39 17.97 11.33
CA GLN A 121 7.22 18.73 10.89
C GLN A 121 6.84 18.39 9.44
N ARG A 122 5.54 18.32 9.19
CA ARG A 122 5.03 18.23 7.84
C ARG A 122 5.31 19.52 7.07
N GLN A 123 5.72 19.40 5.82
CA GLN A 123 5.89 20.50 4.89
C GLN A 123 5.13 20.22 3.59
N GLY A 124 4.08 20.98 3.33
CA GLY A 124 3.23 20.76 2.16
C GLY A 124 2.43 19.46 2.27
N ASP A 125 2.23 18.76 1.15
CA ASP A 125 1.31 17.63 1.05
C ASP A 125 1.97 16.27 1.33
N ASP A 126 3.25 16.14 1.00
CA ASP A 126 3.97 14.86 0.94
C ASP A 126 5.38 14.91 1.55
N ARG A 127 5.79 16.05 2.12
CA ARG A 127 7.14 16.23 2.64
C ARG A 127 7.17 16.39 4.16
N ILE A 128 8.30 16.00 4.75
CA ILE A 128 8.58 16.07 6.18
C ILE A 128 9.96 16.71 6.37
N ILE A 129 10.01 17.79 7.14
CA ILE A 129 11.27 18.39 7.60
C ILE A 129 11.67 17.70 8.89
N VAL A 130 12.93 17.28 8.96
CA VAL A 130 13.57 16.71 10.15
C VAL A 130 14.80 17.52 10.47
N GLN A 131 14.85 18.09 11.68
CA GLN A 131 16.01 18.84 12.18
C GLN A 131 16.54 18.15 13.45
N LEU A 132 17.80 17.79 13.44
CA LEU A 132 18.47 17.03 14.50
C LEU A 132 19.64 17.82 15.07
N PRO A 133 19.44 18.56 16.16
CA PRO A 133 20.51 19.32 16.78
C PRO A 133 21.61 18.40 17.32
N GLY A 134 22.87 18.76 17.03
CA GLY A 134 24.04 18.05 17.55
C GLY A 134 24.41 16.76 16.82
N ILE A 135 23.75 16.43 15.71
CA ILE A 135 24.17 15.37 14.78
C ILE A 135 24.78 16.02 13.54
N ASP A 136 26.09 15.84 13.36
CA ASP A 136 26.84 16.42 12.26
C ASP A 136 26.99 15.46 11.05
N ASP A 137 26.47 14.22 11.16
CA ASP A 137 26.53 13.20 10.10
C ASP A 137 25.13 12.91 9.53
N PRO A 138 24.74 13.60 8.44
CA PRO A 138 23.43 13.39 7.81
C PRO A 138 23.30 12.04 7.11
N GLU A 139 24.39 11.41 6.67
CA GLU A 139 24.33 10.09 6.01
C GLU A 139 23.93 9.00 7.01
N ARG A 140 24.49 9.04 8.21
CA ARG A 140 24.08 8.13 9.29
C ARG A 140 22.59 8.25 9.62
N VAL A 141 22.04 9.47 9.57
CA VAL A 141 20.61 9.69 9.79
C VAL A 141 19.79 9.15 8.64
N LYS A 142 20.23 9.32 7.40
CA LYS A 142 19.56 8.74 6.21
C LYS A 142 19.54 7.23 6.30
N ASP A 143 20.63 6.58 6.66
CA ASP A 143 20.69 5.13 6.84
C ASP A 143 19.72 4.65 7.90
N LEU A 144 19.63 5.35 9.04
CA LEU A 144 18.71 5.02 10.11
C LEU A 144 17.24 5.16 9.67
N LEU A 145 16.92 6.24 8.97
CA LEU A 145 15.55 6.52 8.52
C LEU A 145 15.17 5.69 7.28
N GLY A 146 16.14 5.38 6.42
CA GLY A 146 15.94 4.64 5.17
C GLY A 146 15.75 3.14 5.35
N GLN A 147 16.00 2.58 6.52
CA GLN A 147 15.74 1.16 6.78
C GLN A 147 14.23 0.89 6.75
N THR A 148 13.76 0.32 5.67
CA THR A 148 12.38 -0.14 5.55
C THR A 148 12.30 -1.62 5.88
N ALA A 149 11.53 -1.98 6.90
CA ALA A 149 11.19 -3.36 7.19
C ALA A 149 9.70 -3.55 6.90
N LYS A 150 9.38 -4.21 5.79
CA LYS A 150 8.01 -4.64 5.51
C LYS A 150 7.83 -6.03 6.13
N MET A 151 6.96 -6.14 7.12
CA MET A 151 6.57 -7.43 7.67
C MET A 151 5.48 -8.02 6.78
N SER A 152 5.71 -9.23 6.29
CA SER A 152 4.73 -9.99 5.54
C SER A 152 4.49 -11.34 6.22
N PHE A 153 3.25 -11.79 6.20
CA PHE A 153 2.87 -13.11 6.71
C PHE A 153 2.61 -14.02 5.51
N HIS A 154 3.23 -15.19 5.52
CA HIS A 154 3.04 -16.19 4.49
C HIS A 154 2.60 -17.50 5.14
N LEU A 155 1.65 -18.18 4.51
CA LEU A 155 1.30 -19.54 4.89
C LEU A 155 2.41 -20.47 4.43
N VAL A 156 2.85 -21.36 5.31
CA VAL A 156 3.83 -22.37 4.94
C VAL A 156 3.16 -23.44 4.09
N ASP A 157 3.71 -23.70 2.92
CA ASP A 157 3.28 -24.82 2.08
C ASP A 157 3.83 -26.13 2.65
N ILE A 158 2.97 -26.90 3.30
CA ILE A 158 3.32 -28.20 3.90
C ILE A 158 3.09 -29.37 2.96
N GLN A 159 2.53 -29.14 1.77
CA GLN A 159 2.16 -30.18 0.81
C GLN A 159 3.24 -30.44 -0.23
N ASN A 160 4.08 -29.46 -0.49
CA ASN A 160 5.12 -29.52 -1.51
C ASN A 160 6.51 -29.60 -0.88
N SER A 161 7.42 -30.31 -1.56
CA SER A 161 8.78 -30.49 -1.08
C SER A 161 9.63 -29.24 -1.26
N VAL A 162 10.35 -28.83 -0.22
CA VAL A 162 11.35 -27.75 -0.28
C VAL A 162 12.48 -28.10 -1.26
N GLU A 163 12.85 -29.37 -1.37
CA GLU A 163 13.90 -29.84 -2.28
C GLU A 163 13.51 -29.63 -3.74
N GLU A 164 12.23 -29.81 -4.09
CA GLU A 164 11.72 -29.52 -5.43
C GLU A 164 11.70 -28.04 -5.73
N ALA A 165 11.34 -27.22 -4.75
CA ALA A 165 11.36 -25.76 -4.87
C ALA A 165 12.79 -25.22 -5.07
N LEU A 166 13.76 -25.77 -4.32
CA LEU A 166 15.19 -25.45 -4.50
C LEU A 166 15.72 -25.91 -5.87
N ALA A 167 15.15 -26.96 -6.46
CA ALA A 167 15.44 -27.42 -7.82
C ALA A 167 14.72 -26.60 -8.92
N GLY A 168 14.09 -25.46 -8.55
CA GLY A 168 13.40 -24.56 -9.48
C GLY A 168 11.95 -24.92 -9.79
N ARG A 169 11.37 -25.91 -9.11
CA ARG A 169 9.97 -26.32 -9.27
C ARG A 169 9.09 -25.76 -8.15
N VAL A 170 8.93 -24.42 -8.16
CA VAL A 170 8.06 -23.73 -7.20
C VAL A 170 6.62 -23.84 -7.67
N PRO A 171 5.67 -24.33 -6.83
CA PRO A 171 4.26 -24.41 -7.19
C PRO A 171 3.65 -23.03 -7.48
N PRO A 172 2.65 -22.94 -8.38
CA PRO A 172 1.94 -21.68 -8.65
C PRO A 172 1.33 -21.10 -7.39
N GLY A 173 1.61 -19.81 -7.11
CA GLY A 173 1.13 -19.11 -5.92
C GLY A 173 2.00 -19.28 -4.69
N SER A 174 3.10 -20.04 -4.77
CA SER A 174 4.12 -20.18 -3.71
C SER A 174 5.39 -19.43 -4.08
N MET A 175 6.19 -19.10 -3.07
CA MET A 175 7.52 -18.55 -3.23
C MET A 175 8.50 -19.24 -2.26
N LEU A 176 9.76 -19.30 -2.63
CA LEU A 176 10.83 -19.72 -1.75
C LEU A 176 11.37 -18.46 -1.04
N LEU A 177 11.40 -18.49 0.28
CA LEU A 177 11.91 -17.42 1.14
C LEU A 177 13.25 -17.79 1.73
#